data_4f9f6b0a37ff1685a080e9ed485e3359
#
_entry.id   4f9f6b0a37ff1685a080e9ed485e3359
#
_cell.length_a   1.000
_cell.length_b   1.000
_cell.length_c   1.000
_cell.angle_alpha   90.00
_cell.angle_beta   90.00
_cell.angle_gamma   90.00
#
_symmetry.space_group_name_H-M   'P 1'
#
loop_
_entity.id
_entity.type
_entity.pdbx_description
1 polymer ?
#
loop_
_entity_poly.entity_id
_entity_poly.type
_entity_poly.pdbx_seq_one_letter_code
_entity_poly.pdbx_strand_id
1 'polypeptide(L)'
;MQRSRLSRLPEPRRAAGHAALAGVLAVLSAGCSGKGGGHEPAAPVRVVAARESAVPAEIAAIGTVTPIKSIPVKARVDGQILEIAVREGGDVRQGELMLRIDPRPFEVQRDIAAANLARDEALLAKAQDILKRSDDLVAKGYISTNQYLDTQSDAKAAAAAADADRAALMNARLNLEFATLRSPIDGRVGRFLLQQGSLVKANADNPLFTINQLDPIYVDFAVPERFVGDLRGAEQRGDVEVALKAEGAAGTTLERSGRLTFVDNQVDAASGTVRVRATIVNGDRAFWPGQFVRVSVRVPAGGPVLWVPASALGQGPEGAYVYVVGDRPVAQQRAVRVARSEGERVVIAAGLKAGERVVVDGQSRILPGGPVTVVDTPAVAADGAPPPAAGPALSGR
;
A
#
# COMPACT_ATOMS: atom_id res chain seq x y z
N MET A 1 -46.57 -37.28 -30.73
CA MET A 1 -47.71 -38.04 -30.16
C MET A 1 -48.36 -37.17 -29.14
N GLN A 2 -49.53 -36.87 -29.49
CA GLN A 2 -50.87 -36.70 -28.85
C GLN A 2 -51.01 -35.45 -28.01
N ARG A 3 -51.73 -34.43 -28.52
CA ARG A 3 -53.20 -34.20 -28.64
C ARG A 3 -53.84 -34.01 -27.25
N SER A 4 -54.31 -32.82 -27.02
CA SER A 4 -55.62 -32.18 -27.29
C SER A 4 -56.53 -32.23 -26.08
N ARG A 5 -57.19 -31.12 -25.69
CA ARG A 5 -58.59 -30.68 -25.99
C ARG A 5 -58.90 -29.54 -25.00
N LEU A 6 -59.29 -28.34 -25.38
CA LEU A 6 -60.59 -27.85 -25.82
C LEU A 6 -61.80 -28.20 -24.91
N SER A 7 -62.40 -27.16 -24.31
CA SER A 7 -63.86 -26.91 -24.28
C SER A 7 -64.13 -25.71 -23.35
N ARG A 8 -64.54 -24.59 -23.90
CA ARG A 8 -65.89 -24.14 -24.28
C ARG A 8 -66.67 -23.53 -23.12
N LEU A 9 -67.01 -22.23 -23.34
CA LEU A 9 -68.05 -21.36 -22.82
C LEU A 9 -69.42 -22.03 -22.72
N PRO A 10 -70.41 -21.45 -21.95
CA PRO A 10 -71.29 -20.47 -22.58
C PRO A 10 -71.79 -19.31 -21.64
N GLU A 11 -72.11 -18.16 -22.25
CA GLU A 11 -73.21 -17.23 -21.94
C GLU A 11 -74.57 -17.83 -22.33
N PRO A 12 -75.75 -17.16 -22.14
CA PRO A 12 -76.20 -15.87 -21.59
C PRO A 12 -77.56 -15.89 -20.85
N ARG A 13 -78.08 -14.75 -20.47
CA ARG A 13 -79.50 -14.26 -20.61
C ARG A 13 -79.91 -13.27 -19.51
N ARG A 14 -80.16 -12.00 -19.92
CA ARG A 14 -81.40 -11.27 -20.11
C ARG A 14 -82.46 -11.43 -18.96
N ALA A 15 -82.87 -10.33 -18.30
CA ALA A 15 -83.98 -9.44 -18.66
C ALA A 15 -84.27 -8.51 -17.49
N ALA A 16 -84.34 -7.21 -17.70
CA ALA A 16 -85.55 -6.39 -17.83
C ALA A 16 -86.35 -6.18 -16.52
N GLY A 17 -86.52 -4.92 -16.13
CA GLY A 17 -87.65 -4.55 -15.28
C GLY A 17 -87.46 -3.23 -14.53
N HIS A 18 -88.14 -2.19 -15.15
CA HIS A 18 -88.90 -1.10 -14.61
C HIS A 18 -88.18 0.09 -13.95
N ALA A 19 -88.00 1.17 -14.60
CA ALA A 19 -88.79 2.39 -14.75
C ALA A 19 -89.70 2.81 -13.50
N ALA A 20 -89.49 4.07 -13.15
CA ALA A 20 -90.30 4.93 -12.29
C ALA A 20 -89.77 5.18 -10.86
N LEU A 21 -89.05 6.28 -10.71
CA LEU A 21 -89.34 7.37 -9.81
C LEU A 21 -88.55 8.63 -10.19
N ALA A 22 -89.10 9.36 -11.16
CA ALA A 22 -88.77 10.75 -11.40
C ALA A 22 -89.55 11.62 -10.40
N GLY A 23 -88.84 12.57 -9.82
CA GLY A 23 -89.57 13.66 -9.14
C GLY A 23 -89.13 13.79 -7.67
N VAL A 24 -88.68 14.97 -7.36
CA VAL A 24 -88.30 15.49 -6.00
C VAL A 24 -86.85 15.23 -5.61
N LEU A 25 -85.92 16.03 -6.13
CA LEU A 25 -84.80 16.66 -5.42
C LEU A 25 -84.04 17.64 -6.34
N ALA A 26 -84.83 18.64 -6.83
CA ALA A 26 -84.24 19.80 -7.49
C ALA A 26 -84.52 21.07 -6.66
N VAL A 27 -83.94 21.14 -5.48
CA VAL A 27 -83.71 22.40 -4.72
C VAL A 27 -82.78 22.04 -3.55
N LEU A 28 -81.49 22.16 -3.73
CA LEU A 28 -80.47 22.34 -2.69
C LEU A 28 -79.04 22.27 -3.34
N SER A 29 -78.84 22.97 -4.42
CA SER A 29 -77.53 23.19 -5.00
C SER A 29 -77.26 24.67 -5.28
N ALA A 30 -77.46 25.50 -4.27
CA ALA A 30 -76.97 26.88 -4.30
C ALA A 30 -76.31 27.19 -2.95
N GLY A 31 -75.01 27.12 -2.89
CA GLY A 31 -74.29 27.62 -1.73
C GLY A 31 -73.10 26.82 -1.39
N CYS A 32 -72.00 27.08 -2.08
CA CYS A 32 -70.59 27.11 -1.58
C CYS A 32 -69.57 27.13 -2.76
N SER A 33 -69.62 28.19 -3.55
CA SER A 33 -68.43 28.64 -4.32
C SER A 33 -67.50 29.39 -3.36
N GLY A 34 -67.05 28.71 -2.32
CA GLY A 34 -65.90 29.14 -1.54
C GLY A 34 -64.62 28.84 -2.35
N LYS A 35 -64.09 29.83 -3.06
CA LYS A 35 -62.65 29.84 -3.42
C LYS A 35 -61.88 29.84 -2.13
N GLY A 36 -61.76 28.69 -1.50
CA GLY A 36 -60.78 28.42 -0.47
C GLY A 36 -59.44 28.19 -1.21
N GLY A 37 -58.68 29.25 -1.38
CA GLY A 37 -57.25 29.13 -1.60
C GLY A 37 -56.68 28.44 -0.37
N GLY A 38 -56.68 27.10 -0.36
CA GLY A 38 -56.00 26.33 0.66
C GLY A 38 -54.51 26.68 0.57
N HIS A 39 -54.08 27.50 1.50
CA HIS A 39 -52.64 27.58 1.78
C HIS A 39 -52.27 26.20 2.26
N GLU A 40 -51.64 25.39 1.37
CA GLU A 40 -50.95 24.19 1.83
C GLU A 40 -50.01 24.63 2.96
N PRO A 41 -50.09 24.00 4.14
CA PRO A 41 -49.23 24.39 5.25
C PRO A 41 -47.76 24.22 4.82
N ALA A 42 -46.99 25.30 4.84
CA ALA A 42 -45.60 25.29 4.46
C ALA A 42 -44.81 24.29 5.32
N ALA A 43 -44.13 23.34 4.68
CA ALA A 43 -43.42 22.31 5.39
C ALA A 43 -42.18 22.94 6.13
N PRO A 44 -42.08 22.72 7.46
CA PRO A 44 -40.89 23.18 8.19
C PRO A 44 -39.65 22.40 7.76
N VAL A 45 -38.63 23.12 7.30
CA VAL A 45 -37.39 22.52 6.80
C VAL A 45 -36.14 23.21 7.40
N ARG A 46 -35.08 22.45 7.59
CA ARG A 46 -33.79 23.03 7.90
C ARG A 46 -32.94 23.07 6.63
N VAL A 47 -32.21 24.16 6.44
CA VAL A 47 -31.38 24.39 5.27
C VAL A 47 -29.97 24.68 5.68
N VAL A 48 -29.02 24.25 4.83
CA VAL A 48 -27.60 24.56 4.93
C VAL A 48 -27.09 25.06 3.56
N ALA A 49 -26.23 26.05 3.56
CA ALA A 49 -25.63 26.52 2.31
C ALA A 49 -24.62 25.48 1.79
N ALA A 50 -24.67 25.18 0.50
CA ALA A 50 -23.64 24.39 -0.18
C ALA A 50 -22.30 25.14 -0.11
N ARG A 51 -21.26 24.47 0.35
CA ARG A 51 -19.95 25.09 0.62
C ARG A 51 -18.88 24.56 -0.32
N GLU A 52 -17.98 25.42 -0.69
CA GLU A 52 -16.72 25.03 -1.33
C GLU A 52 -15.62 24.99 -0.28
N SER A 53 -15.00 23.85 -0.13
CA SER A 53 -13.80 23.67 0.70
C SER A 53 -12.95 22.51 0.22
N ALA A 54 -11.73 22.45 0.71
CA ALA A 54 -10.88 21.29 0.51
C ALA A 54 -11.44 20.11 1.32
N VAL A 55 -11.98 19.09 0.65
CA VAL A 55 -12.43 17.84 1.27
C VAL A 55 -11.43 16.75 0.91
N PRO A 56 -10.57 16.32 1.85
CA PRO A 56 -9.63 15.24 1.59
C PRO A 56 -10.39 13.95 1.25
N ALA A 57 -9.85 13.17 0.32
CA ALA A 57 -10.38 11.85 0.02
C ALA A 57 -9.76 10.83 0.99
N GLU A 58 -10.58 9.97 1.58
CA GLU A 58 -10.14 8.86 2.40
C GLU A 58 -10.31 7.55 1.63
N ILE A 59 -9.18 6.86 1.39
CA ILE A 59 -9.16 5.59 0.68
C ILE A 59 -8.92 4.49 1.70
N ALA A 60 -9.94 3.67 1.95
CA ALA A 60 -9.81 2.47 2.78
C ALA A 60 -9.36 1.28 1.94
N ALA A 61 -8.36 0.56 2.40
CA ALA A 61 -7.82 -0.64 1.77
C ALA A 61 -7.40 -1.68 2.82
N ILE A 62 -7.19 -2.91 2.37
CA ILE A 62 -6.50 -3.93 3.17
C ILE A 62 -5.08 -4.01 2.64
N GLY A 63 -4.11 -3.93 3.54
CA GLY A 63 -2.69 -4.04 3.23
C GLY A 63 -2.06 -5.28 3.86
N THR A 64 -0.93 -5.66 3.32
CA THR A 64 -0.06 -6.71 3.88
C THR A 64 1.25 -6.09 4.31
N VAL A 65 1.66 -6.37 5.53
CA VAL A 65 2.94 -5.94 6.08
C VAL A 65 4.07 -6.74 5.44
N THR A 66 5.08 -6.07 4.91
CA THR A 66 6.25 -6.70 4.28
C THR A 66 7.55 -6.11 4.84
N PRO A 67 8.62 -6.90 5.00
CA PRO A 67 9.89 -6.38 5.47
C PRO A 67 10.54 -5.49 4.40
N ILE A 68 11.28 -4.45 4.80
CA ILE A 68 12.05 -3.63 3.85
C ILE A 68 13.09 -4.48 3.13
N LYS A 69 13.80 -5.32 3.88
CA LYS A 69 14.76 -6.28 3.34
C LYS A 69 14.47 -7.65 3.90
N SER A 70 14.40 -8.64 3.01
CA SER A 70 14.29 -10.05 3.35
C SER A 70 15.39 -10.79 2.63
N ILE A 71 16.39 -11.26 3.36
CA ILE A 71 17.58 -11.89 2.78
C ILE A 71 17.61 -13.37 3.14
N PRO A 72 17.43 -14.25 2.15
CA PRO A 72 17.64 -15.67 2.34
C PRO A 72 19.14 -15.95 2.45
N VAL A 73 19.61 -16.46 3.56
CA VAL A 73 21.00 -16.82 3.81
C VAL A 73 21.27 -18.23 3.28
N LYS A 74 22.21 -18.33 2.34
CA LYS A 74 22.62 -19.58 1.71
C LYS A 74 24.11 -19.81 1.93
N ALA A 75 24.53 -21.10 2.01
CA ALA A 75 25.94 -21.45 1.98
C ALA A 75 26.51 -21.19 0.58
N ARG A 76 27.75 -20.70 0.53
CA ARG A 76 28.51 -20.50 -0.72
C ARG A 76 29.56 -21.59 -0.96
N VAL A 77 29.84 -22.38 0.09
CA VAL A 77 30.76 -23.52 0.06
C VAL A 77 30.08 -24.75 0.66
N ASP A 78 30.52 -25.92 0.23
CA ASP A 78 30.05 -27.19 0.78
C ASP A 78 30.77 -27.46 2.11
N GLY A 79 30.09 -28.11 3.05
CA GLY A 79 30.73 -28.51 4.30
C GLY A 79 29.75 -28.84 5.39
N GLN A 80 30.27 -29.15 6.58
CA GLN A 80 29.46 -29.43 7.77
C GLN A 80 29.30 -28.16 8.60
N ILE A 81 28.09 -27.91 9.11
CA ILE A 81 27.85 -26.83 10.07
C ILE A 81 28.57 -27.17 11.37
N LEU A 82 29.61 -26.40 11.70
CA LEU A 82 30.36 -26.56 12.94
C LEU A 82 29.68 -25.85 14.11
N GLU A 83 29.14 -24.66 13.89
CA GLU A 83 28.59 -23.80 14.92
C GLU A 83 27.47 -22.93 14.35
N ILE A 84 26.41 -22.74 15.14
CA ILE A 84 25.37 -21.73 14.91
C ILE A 84 25.46 -20.76 16.08
N ALA A 85 25.94 -19.53 15.81
CA ALA A 85 26.24 -18.53 16.83
C ALA A 85 25.01 -17.68 17.24
N VAL A 86 23.92 -17.73 16.46
CA VAL A 86 22.69 -16.95 16.69
C VAL A 86 21.51 -17.87 17.02
N ARG A 87 20.45 -17.32 17.61
CA ARG A 87 19.24 -18.07 17.98
C ARG A 87 18.13 -17.80 16.97
N GLU A 88 17.28 -18.78 16.74
CA GLU A 88 16.02 -18.58 16.01
C GLU A 88 15.18 -17.48 16.65
N GLY A 89 14.65 -16.57 15.82
CA GLY A 89 13.90 -15.43 16.31
C GLY A 89 14.74 -14.38 17.04
N GLY A 90 16.06 -14.56 17.13
CA GLY A 90 16.98 -13.58 17.72
C GLY A 90 17.24 -12.41 16.76
N ASP A 91 17.70 -11.30 17.33
CA ASP A 91 18.14 -10.13 16.58
C ASP A 91 19.61 -10.25 16.25
N VAL A 92 20.00 -9.78 15.05
CA VAL A 92 21.38 -9.74 14.58
C VAL A 92 21.71 -8.37 14.01
N ARG A 93 22.97 -7.99 14.14
CA ARG A 93 23.53 -6.79 13.54
C ARG A 93 24.30 -7.13 12.27
N GLN A 94 24.41 -6.17 11.38
CA GLN A 94 25.26 -6.31 10.21
C GLN A 94 26.71 -6.67 10.61
N GLY A 95 27.28 -7.68 9.96
CA GLY A 95 28.62 -8.20 10.25
C GLY A 95 28.71 -9.20 11.41
N GLU A 96 27.64 -9.41 12.18
CA GLU A 96 27.60 -10.38 13.29
C GLU A 96 27.74 -11.82 12.76
N LEU A 97 28.50 -12.65 13.48
CA LEU A 97 28.68 -14.06 13.15
C LEU A 97 27.36 -14.80 13.35
N MET A 98 26.88 -15.45 12.30
CA MET A 98 25.64 -16.23 12.36
C MET A 98 25.91 -17.74 12.40
N LEU A 99 26.79 -18.20 11.52
CA LEU A 99 27.05 -19.63 11.32
C LEU A 99 28.48 -19.83 10.85
N ARG A 100 29.10 -20.92 11.27
CA ARG A 100 30.42 -21.36 10.78
C ARG A 100 30.32 -22.76 10.21
N ILE A 101 30.72 -22.89 8.97
CA ILE A 101 31.00 -24.18 8.32
C ILE A 101 32.42 -24.62 8.73
N ASP A 102 32.70 -25.90 8.82
CA ASP A 102 34.02 -26.41 9.19
C ASP A 102 35.10 -25.77 8.32
N PRO A 103 35.95 -24.91 8.87
CA PRO A 103 36.98 -24.18 8.10
C PRO A 103 38.20 -25.00 7.77
N ARG A 104 38.44 -26.12 8.46
CA ARG A 104 39.72 -26.91 8.36
C ARG A 104 40.03 -27.34 6.94
N PRO A 105 39.10 -27.87 6.12
CA PRO A 105 39.45 -28.19 4.71
C PRO A 105 39.88 -26.98 3.91
N PHE A 106 39.28 -25.80 4.14
CA PHE A 106 39.61 -24.58 3.44
C PHE A 106 40.92 -23.97 3.93
N GLU A 107 41.27 -24.11 5.22
CA GLU A 107 42.57 -23.70 5.77
C GLU A 107 43.67 -24.48 5.11
N VAL A 108 43.55 -25.81 5.00
CA VAL A 108 44.52 -26.68 4.30
C VAL A 108 44.66 -26.25 2.84
N GLN A 109 43.58 -25.99 2.13
CA GLN A 109 43.63 -25.54 0.73
C GLN A 109 44.33 -24.19 0.57
N ARG A 110 44.07 -23.23 1.47
CA ARG A 110 44.81 -21.95 1.51
C ARG A 110 46.31 -22.15 1.72
N ASP A 111 46.67 -23.03 2.65
CA ASP A 111 48.09 -23.26 2.98
C ASP A 111 48.83 -23.94 1.84
N ILE A 112 48.19 -24.90 1.14
CA ILE A 112 48.72 -25.52 -0.08
C ILE A 112 48.95 -24.45 -1.16
N ALA A 113 47.92 -23.60 -1.41
CA ALA A 113 48.06 -22.54 -2.41
C ALA A 113 49.12 -21.49 -2.04
N ALA A 114 49.27 -21.17 -0.77
CA ALA A 114 50.31 -20.28 -0.28
C ALA A 114 51.73 -20.87 -0.49
N ALA A 115 51.92 -22.18 -0.23
CA ALA A 115 53.19 -22.87 -0.45
C ALA A 115 53.57 -22.93 -1.94
N ASN A 116 52.56 -23.17 -2.83
CA ASN A 116 52.81 -23.16 -4.29
C ASN A 116 53.26 -21.76 -4.75
N LEU A 117 52.53 -20.71 -4.33
CA LEU A 117 52.91 -19.34 -4.66
C LEU A 117 54.31 -19.00 -4.18
N ALA A 118 54.69 -19.37 -2.96
CA ALA A 118 56.03 -19.11 -2.42
C ALA A 118 57.11 -19.81 -3.24
N ARG A 119 56.84 -21.04 -3.72
CA ARG A 119 57.75 -21.76 -4.61
C ARG A 119 57.92 -21.02 -5.95
N ASP A 120 56.84 -20.60 -6.58
CA ASP A 120 56.89 -20.00 -7.90
C ASP A 120 57.39 -18.55 -7.87
N GLU A 121 57.17 -17.82 -6.77
CA GLU A 121 57.82 -16.53 -6.53
C GLU A 121 59.35 -16.68 -6.39
N ALA A 122 59.86 -17.76 -5.76
CA ALA A 122 61.30 -18.05 -5.69
C ALA A 122 61.87 -18.40 -7.07
N LEU A 123 61.12 -19.14 -7.90
CA LEU A 123 61.53 -19.44 -9.28
C LEU A 123 61.52 -18.18 -10.15
N LEU A 124 60.54 -17.31 -9.99
CA LEU A 124 60.47 -16.01 -10.67
C LEU A 124 61.66 -15.13 -10.29
N ALA A 125 61.99 -15.03 -9.01
CA ALA A 125 63.15 -14.26 -8.54
C ALA A 125 64.42 -14.76 -9.16
N LYS A 126 64.64 -16.10 -9.21
CA LYS A 126 65.75 -16.71 -9.88
C LYS A 126 65.86 -16.38 -11.38
N ALA A 127 64.71 -16.49 -12.10
CA ALA A 127 64.64 -16.20 -13.53
C ALA A 127 64.91 -14.71 -13.84
N GLN A 128 64.42 -13.81 -13.00
CA GLN A 128 64.66 -12.36 -13.08
C GLN A 128 66.15 -12.03 -12.86
N ASP A 129 66.79 -12.67 -11.88
CA ASP A 129 68.24 -12.51 -11.63
C ASP A 129 69.07 -13.00 -12.79
N ILE A 130 68.70 -14.10 -13.46
CA ILE A 130 69.34 -14.60 -14.65
C ILE A 130 69.14 -13.60 -15.80
N LEU A 131 67.90 -13.14 -16.03
CA LEU A 131 67.65 -12.17 -17.09
C LEU A 131 68.43 -10.88 -16.90
N LYS A 132 68.46 -10.33 -15.69
CA LYS A 132 69.24 -9.12 -15.37
C LYS A 132 70.72 -9.27 -15.65
N ARG A 133 71.30 -10.44 -15.38
CA ARG A 133 72.72 -10.75 -15.77
C ARG A 133 72.85 -10.87 -17.26
N SER A 134 71.87 -11.45 -17.95
CA SER A 134 71.89 -11.61 -19.40
C SER A 134 71.78 -10.28 -20.16
N ASP A 135 71.13 -9.29 -19.60
CA ASP A 135 71.07 -7.92 -20.13
C ASP A 135 72.48 -7.31 -20.28
N ASP A 136 73.31 -7.44 -19.24
CA ASP A 136 74.65 -6.94 -19.25
C ASP A 136 75.59 -7.70 -20.25
N LEU A 137 75.35 -9.01 -20.40
CA LEU A 137 76.16 -9.86 -21.27
C LEU A 137 75.85 -9.69 -22.75
N VAL A 138 74.57 -9.51 -23.13
CA VAL A 138 74.17 -9.26 -24.51
C VAL A 138 74.59 -7.86 -24.95
N ALA A 139 74.52 -6.86 -24.08
CA ALA A 139 75.08 -5.53 -24.37
C ALA A 139 76.54 -5.49 -24.66
N LYS A 140 77.31 -6.40 -24.06
CA LYS A 140 78.78 -6.59 -24.29
C LYS A 140 79.12 -7.61 -25.39
N GLY A 141 78.15 -8.22 -26.05
CA GLY A 141 78.37 -9.21 -27.12
C GLY A 141 78.81 -10.59 -26.64
N TYR A 142 78.73 -10.92 -25.33
CA TYR A 142 79.19 -12.21 -24.78
C TYR A 142 78.13 -13.34 -24.91
N ILE A 143 76.84 -13.03 -25.20
CA ILE A 143 75.85 -14.03 -25.49
C ILE A 143 75.10 -13.64 -26.77
N SER A 144 74.43 -14.62 -27.43
CA SER A 144 73.67 -14.37 -28.64
C SER A 144 72.32 -13.74 -28.28
N THR A 145 71.71 -13.00 -29.24
CA THR A 145 70.36 -12.44 -29.11
C THR A 145 69.31 -13.53 -28.86
N ASN A 146 69.45 -14.71 -29.48
CA ASN A 146 68.54 -15.82 -29.25
C ASN A 146 68.58 -16.31 -27.79
N GLN A 147 69.82 -16.49 -27.24
CA GLN A 147 69.94 -16.89 -25.83
C GLN A 147 69.38 -15.86 -24.85
N TYR A 148 69.47 -14.57 -25.15
CA TYR A 148 68.82 -13.50 -24.38
C TYR A 148 67.29 -13.60 -24.44
N LEU A 149 66.73 -13.82 -25.67
CA LEU A 149 65.29 -13.99 -25.86
C LEU A 149 64.77 -15.24 -25.13
N ASP A 150 65.53 -16.31 -25.05
CA ASP A 150 65.14 -17.49 -24.27
C ASP A 150 65.05 -17.17 -22.78
N THR A 151 66.10 -16.49 -22.21
CA THR A 151 66.00 -16.07 -20.79
C THR A 151 64.92 -15.08 -20.48
N GLN A 152 64.61 -14.20 -21.44
CA GLN A 152 63.45 -13.31 -21.31
C GLN A 152 62.12 -14.07 -21.29
N SER A 153 61.99 -15.07 -22.15
CA SER A 153 60.80 -15.93 -22.23
C SER A 153 60.61 -16.75 -20.95
N ASP A 154 61.76 -17.31 -20.40
CA ASP A 154 61.71 -18.04 -19.14
C ASP A 154 61.29 -17.15 -17.96
N ALA A 155 61.78 -15.90 -17.89
CA ALA A 155 61.34 -14.95 -16.86
C ALA A 155 59.86 -14.58 -16.99
N LYS A 156 59.37 -14.42 -18.23
CA LYS A 156 57.95 -14.18 -18.47
C LYS A 156 57.07 -15.38 -18.08
N ALA A 157 57.55 -16.61 -18.40
CA ALA A 157 56.85 -17.83 -18.03
C ALA A 157 56.76 -18.00 -16.51
N ALA A 158 57.89 -17.76 -15.80
CA ALA A 158 57.90 -17.80 -14.34
C ALA A 158 56.99 -16.72 -13.71
N ALA A 159 56.92 -15.52 -14.30
CA ALA A 159 56.00 -14.48 -13.84
C ALA A 159 54.54 -14.89 -14.00
N ALA A 160 54.19 -15.47 -15.16
CA ALA A 160 52.83 -15.96 -15.40
C ALA A 160 52.43 -17.10 -14.44
N ALA A 161 53.38 -17.99 -14.09
CA ALA A 161 53.14 -19.06 -13.11
C ALA A 161 52.88 -18.48 -11.71
N ALA A 162 53.70 -17.55 -11.24
CA ALA A 162 53.51 -16.88 -9.95
C ALA A 162 52.19 -16.11 -9.90
N ASP A 163 51.77 -15.46 -10.99
CA ASP A 163 50.47 -14.77 -11.07
C ASP A 163 49.28 -15.75 -11.03
N ALA A 164 49.39 -16.91 -11.67
CA ALA A 164 48.39 -17.97 -11.61
C ALA A 164 48.25 -18.52 -10.17
N ASP A 165 49.36 -18.79 -9.47
CA ASP A 165 49.33 -19.26 -8.08
C ASP A 165 48.82 -18.18 -7.12
N ARG A 166 49.08 -16.90 -7.39
CA ARG A 166 48.53 -15.77 -6.62
C ARG A 166 47.02 -15.74 -6.73
N ALA A 167 46.48 -15.97 -7.93
CA ALA A 167 45.01 -16.08 -8.14
C ALA A 167 44.44 -17.32 -7.44
N ALA A 168 45.16 -18.46 -7.46
CA ALA A 168 44.74 -19.67 -6.76
C ALA A 168 44.69 -19.47 -5.24
N LEU A 169 45.66 -18.79 -4.65
CA LEU A 169 45.66 -18.42 -3.23
C LEU A 169 44.51 -17.48 -2.89
N MET A 170 44.23 -16.51 -3.73
CA MET A 170 43.07 -15.60 -3.55
C MET A 170 41.76 -16.38 -3.52
N ASN A 171 41.57 -17.32 -4.45
CA ASN A 171 40.40 -18.19 -4.48
C ASN A 171 40.25 -19.05 -3.21
N ALA A 172 41.34 -19.65 -2.75
CA ALA A 172 41.34 -20.43 -1.52
C ALA A 172 41.02 -19.58 -0.28
N ARG A 173 41.48 -18.34 -0.21
CA ARG A 173 41.15 -17.38 0.85
C ARG A 173 39.66 -17.01 0.82
N LEU A 174 39.06 -16.76 -0.36
CA LEU A 174 37.62 -16.48 -0.52
C LEU A 174 36.77 -17.67 -0.06
N ASN A 175 37.15 -18.90 -0.38
CA ASN A 175 36.45 -20.08 0.07
C ASN A 175 36.49 -20.23 1.60
N LEU A 176 37.61 -19.93 2.23
CA LEU A 176 37.77 -19.90 3.67
C LEU A 176 36.87 -18.79 4.32
N GLU A 177 36.85 -17.61 3.70
CA GLU A 177 35.94 -16.53 4.13
C GLU A 177 34.46 -16.95 4.06
N PHE A 178 34.07 -17.62 2.98
CA PHE A 178 32.72 -18.11 2.78
C PHE A 178 32.30 -19.22 3.76
N ALA A 179 33.26 -19.89 4.42
CA ALA A 179 32.97 -20.81 5.50
C ALA A 179 32.45 -20.10 6.77
N THR A 180 32.61 -18.77 6.87
CA THR A 180 32.15 -17.97 7.98
C THR A 180 31.01 -17.05 7.52
N LEU A 181 29.76 -17.39 7.86
CA LEU A 181 28.59 -16.63 7.44
C LEU A 181 28.29 -15.52 8.44
N ARG A 182 28.30 -14.28 7.96
CA ARG A 182 27.96 -13.08 8.74
C ARG A 182 26.70 -12.43 8.21
N SER A 183 25.99 -11.73 9.09
CA SER A 183 24.76 -11.03 8.69
C SER A 183 25.06 -9.89 7.72
N PRO A 184 24.39 -9.83 6.55
CA PRO A 184 24.54 -8.73 5.62
C PRO A 184 23.74 -7.48 6.02
N ILE A 185 22.80 -7.59 6.97
CA ILE A 185 21.91 -6.51 7.42
C ILE A 185 21.64 -6.63 8.92
N ASP A 186 21.14 -5.53 9.51
CA ASP A 186 20.47 -5.58 10.79
C ASP A 186 19.08 -6.18 10.60
N GLY A 187 18.67 -7.09 11.48
CA GLY A 187 17.38 -7.73 11.34
C GLY A 187 17.12 -8.85 12.34
N ARG A 188 16.04 -9.57 12.10
CA ARG A 188 15.63 -10.71 12.92
C ARG A 188 15.78 -12.01 12.13
N VAL A 189 16.39 -12.99 12.77
CA VAL A 189 16.64 -14.32 12.19
C VAL A 189 15.34 -15.12 12.20
N GLY A 190 15.03 -15.72 11.08
CA GLY A 190 13.91 -16.65 10.94
C GLY A 190 14.24 -18.04 11.49
N ARG A 191 13.42 -19.02 11.14
CA ARG A 191 13.61 -20.43 11.50
C ARG A 191 14.81 -21.04 10.79
N PHE A 192 15.61 -21.85 11.48
CA PHE A 192 16.65 -22.68 10.86
C PHE A 192 16.04 -23.92 10.20
N LEU A 193 16.48 -24.18 8.98
CA LEU A 193 16.10 -25.42 8.26
C LEU A 193 17.09 -26.56 8.51
N LEU A 194 18.29 -26.26 8.97
CA LEU A 194 19.38 -27.20 9.26
C LEU A 194 19.94 -26.95 10.66
N GLN A 195 20.49 -27.99 11.28
CA GLN A 195 21.05 -27.94 12.63
C GLN A 195 22.57 -28.05 12.61
N GLN A 196 23.22 -27.74 13.71
CA GLN A 196 24.65 -28.02 13.91
C GLN A 196 24.95 -29.49 13.63
N GLY A 197 26.02 -29.77 12.90
CA GLY A 197 26.39 -31.10 12.44
C GLY A 197 25.79 -31.49 11.08
N SER A 198 24.81 -30.76 10.55
CA SER A 198 24.26 -31.01 9.22
C SER A 198 25.25 -30.66 8.11
N LEU A 199 25.20 -31.39 7.00
CA LEU A 199 25.93 -31.07 5.78
C LEU A 199 25.15 -30.05 4.95
N VAL A 200 25.85 -29.01 4.48
CA VAL A 200 25.33 -27.98 3.57
C VAL A 200 25.98 -28.11 2.21
N LYS A 201 25.23 -27.75 1.16
CA LYS A 201 25.71 -27.62 -0.21
C LYS A 201 25.70 -26.16 -0.62
N ALA A 202 26.72 -25.76 -1.36
CA ALA A 202 26.81 -24.44 -1.96
C ALA A 202 25.62 -24.19 -2.88
N ASN A 203 25.02 -22.99 -2.76
CA ASN A 203 23.92 -22.53 -3.61
C ASN A 203 22.70 -23.45 -3.66
N ALA A 204 22.46 -24.22 -2.60
CA ALA A 204 21.26 -25.05 -2.49
C ALA A 204 19.99 -24.20 -2.68
N ASP A 205 18.91 -24.80 -3.23
CA ASP A 205 17.65 -24.12 -3.47
C ASP A 205 17.03 -23.58 -2.17
N ASN A 206 17.07 -24.35 -1.11
CA ASN A 206 16.57 -23.93 0.20
C ASN A 206 17.62 -23.10 0.96
N PRO A 207 17.25 -21.93 1.47
CA PRO A 207 18.12 -21.15 2.33
C PRO A 207 18.31 -21.85 3.68
N LEU A 208 19.40 -21.56 4.36
CA LEU A 208 19.63 -22.02 5.73
C LEU A 208 18.61 -21.40 6.69
N PHE A 209 18.36 -20.13 6.53
CA PHE A 209 17.35 -19.31 7.19
C PHE A 209 17.20 -17.97 6.45
N THR A 210 16.24 -17.17 6.89
CA THR A 210 15.99 -15.83 6.32
C THR A 210 16.18 -14.77 7.39
N ILE A 211 16.77 -13.63 7.04
CA ILE A 211 16.87 -12.45 7.91
C ILE A 211 15.92 -11.39 7.37
N ASN A 212 15.03 -10.89 8.23
CA ASN A 212 14.09 -9.84 7.90
C ASN A 212 14.41 -8.57 8.69
N GLN A 213 14.54 -7.46 7.98
CA GLN A 213 14.58 -6.14 8.60
C GLN A 213 13.14 -5.75 8.98
N LEU A 214 12.89 -5.56 10.30
CA LEU A 214 11.56 -5.31 10.83
C LEU A 214 11.28 -3.83 11.14
N ASP A 215 12.31 -2.98 11.16
CA ASP A 215 12.17 -1.55 11.39
C ASP A 215 13.15 -0.78 10.48
N PRO A 216 12.64 0.18 9.73
CA PRO A 216 11.23 0.40 9.41
C PRO A 216 10.63 -0.77 8.62
N ILE A 217 9.30 -0.77 8.39
CA ILE A 217 8.60 -1.84 7.70
C ILE A 217 7.73 -1.28 6.57
N TYR A 218 7.47 -2.06 5.55
CA TYR A 218 6.57 -1.69 4.46
C TYR A 218 5.16 -2.23 4.70
N VAL A 219 4.18 -1.53 4.12
CA VAL A 219 2.83 -2.02 3.95
C VAL A 219 2.47 -1.87 2.48
N ASP A 220 2.21 -2.99 1.84
CA ASP A 220 1.77 -3.08 0.45
C ASP A 220 0.24 -3.21 0.43
N PHE A 221 -0.45 -2.37 -0.34
CA PHE A 221 -1.90 -2.39 -0.50
C PHE A 221 -2.30 -1.97 -1.91
N ALA A 222 -3.55 -2.26 -2.29
CA ALA A 222 -4.09 -1.95 -3.60
C ALA A 222 -5.10 -0.81 -3.51
N VAL A 223 -5.02 0.14 -4.44
CA VAL A 223 -5.90 1.30 -4.52
C VAL A 223 -6.57 1.32 -5.90
N PRO A 224 -7.89 1.58 -6.01
CA PRO A 224 -8.56 1.70 -7.30
C PRO A 224 -7.93 2.76 -8.20
N GLU A 225 -7.82 2.47 -9.52
CA GLU A 225 -7.13 3.33 -10.50
C GLU A 225 -7.63 4.78 -10.54
N ARG A 226 -8.91 5.00 -10.24
CA ARG A 226 -9.50 6.35 -10.21
C ARG A 226 -8.82 7.32 -9.24
N PHE A 227 -8.09 6.81 -8.24
CA PHE A 227 -7.37 7.63 -7.25
C PHE A 227 -5.90 7.85 -7.61
N VAL A 228 -5.38 7.22 -8.66
CA VAL A 228 -3.95 7.27 -9.02
C VAL A 228 -3.50 8.69 -9.35
N GLY A 229 -4.35 9.46 -10.04
CA GLY A 229 -4.04 10.87 -10.35
C GLY A 229 -3.83 11.71 -9.10
N ASP A 230 -4.75 11.58 -8.13
CA ASP A 230 -4.69 12.30 -6.86
C ASP A 230 -3.49 11.85 -6.01
N LEU A 231 -3.22 10.53 -5.97
CA LEU A 231 -2.10 9.95 -5.24
C LEU A 231 -0.75 10.40 -5.80
N ARG A 232 -0.56 10.39 -7.12
CA ARG A 232 0.70 10.85 -7.75
C ARG A 232 0.96 12.33 -7.48
N GLY A 233 -0.07 13.17 -7.60
CA GLY A 233 0.06 14.58 -7.28
C GLY A 233 0.40 14.83 -5.82
N ALA A 234 -0.10 14.03 -4.91
CA ALA A 234 0.16 14.13 -3.49
C ALA A 234 1.50 13.49 -3.09
N GLU A 235 1.92 12.39 -3.74
CA GLU A 235 3.24 11.76 -3.56
C GLU A 235 4.36 12.74 -3.89
N GLN A 236 4.26 13.47 -5.01
CA GLN A 236 5.24 14.49 -5.41
C GLN A 236 5.39 15.62 -4.38
N ARG A 237 4.34 15.92 -3.63
CA ARG A 237 4.36 16.90 -2.54
C ARG A 237 4.84 16.33 -1.21
N GLY A 238 4.91 15.01 -1.08
CA GLY A 238 5.28 14.33 0.17
C GLY A 238 4.19 14.37 1.26
N ASP A 239 2.95 14.70 0.92
CA ASP A 239 1.87 15.01 1.86
C ASP A 239 0.87 13.86 2.10
N VAL A 240 1.18 12.64 1.64
CA VAL A 240 0.27 11.51 1.82
C VAL A 240 0.55 10.79 3.13
N GLU A 241 -0.34 11.01 4.08
CA GLU A 241 -0.36 10.25 5.33
C GLU A 241 -1.14 8.95 5.15
N VAL A 242 -0.53 7.86 5.61
CA VAL A 242 -1.12 6.52 5.58
C VAL A 242 -1.29 6.06 7.02
N ALA A 243 -2.54 5.94 7.46
CA ALA A 243 -2.87 5.39 8.77
C ALA A 243 -3.10 3.89 8.67
N LEU A 244 -2.55 3.16 9.62
CA LEU A 244 -2.68 1.71 9.74
C LEU A 244 -3.44 1.37 11.01
N LYS A 245 -4.36 0.43 10.89
CA LYS A 245 -5.06 -0.16 12.01
C LYS A 245 -4.98 -1.67 11.93
N ALA A 246 -4.50 -2.28 13.00
CA ALA A 246 -4.49 -3.73 13.15
C ALA A 246 -5.16 -4.11 14.48
N GLU A 247 -5.76 -5.27 14.52
CA GLU A 247 -6.27 -5.84 15.77
C GLU A 247 -5.07 -6.44 16.53
N GLY A 248 -4.78 -5.86 17.67
CA GLY A 248 -3.78 -6.36 18.61
C GLY A 248 -4.34 -7.43 19.53
N ALA A 249 -3.48 -7.94 20.43
CA ALA A 249 -3.90 -8.88 21.46
C ALA A 249 -4.97 -8.26 22.38
N ALA A 250 -5.90 -9.10 22.83
CA ALA A 250 -6.99 -8.71 23.75
C ALA A 250 -7.96 -7.62 23.23
N GLY A 251 -8.12 -7.51 21.90
CA GLY A 251 -9.05 -6.54 21.28
C GLY A 251 -8.54 -5.10 21.28
N THR A 252 -7.26 -4.87 21.58
CA THR A 252 -6.65 -3.55 21.42
C THR A 252 -6.44 -3.23 19.95
N THR A 253 -6.72 -1.99 19.55
CA THR A 253 -6.41 -1.52 18.21
C THR A 253 -5.00 -0.93 18.21
N LEU A 254 -4.10 -1.51 17.43
CA LEU A 254 -2.80 -0.93 17.14
C LEU A 254 -2.97 0.07 15.99
N GLU A 255 -2.62 1.32 16.24
CA GLU A 255 -2.68 2.38 15.23
C GLU A 255 -1.29 2.99 15.04
N ARG A 256 -0.88 3.12 13.80
CA ARG A 256 0.37 3.78 13.39
C ARG A 256 0.13 4.58 12.12
N SER A 257 0.89 5.64 11.99
CA SER A 257 0.94 6.40 10.75
C SER A 257 2.31 6.26 10.09
N GLY A 258 2.31 6.42 8.79
CA GLY A 258 3.49 6.42 7.96
C GLY A 258 3.29 7.24 6.71
N ARG A 259 4.24 7.15 5.80
CA ARG A 259 4.22 7.92 4.55
C ARG A 259 4.12 7.00 3.35
N LEU A 260 3.38 7.44 2.37
CA LEU A 260 3.40 6.84 1.03
C LEU A 260 4.81 6.99 0.44
N THR A 261 5.38 5.88 -0.01
CA THR A 261 6.76 5.86 -0.55
C THR A 261 6.84 5.33 -1.97
N PHE A 262 5.78 4.69 -2.46
CA PHE A 262 5.79 4.16 -3.81
C PHE A 262 4.36 3.96 -4.33
N VAL A 263 4.14 4.35 -5.58
CA VAL A 263 2.94 4.06 -6.37
C VAL A 263 3.40 3.35 -7.63
N ASP A 264 2.87 2.16 -7.87
CA ASP A 264 3.24 1.36 -9.06
C ASP A 264 2.87 2.11 -10.34
N ASN A 265 3.63 1.86 -11.40
CA ASN A 265 3.39 2.45 -12.72
C ASN A 265 2.44 1.61 -13.58
N GLN A 266 1.96 0.47 -13.05
CA GLN A 266 1.09 -0.47 -13.74
C GLN A 266 -0.24 -0.65 -12.99
N VAL A 267 -1.34 -0.62 -13.75
CA VAL A 267 -2.67 -1.02 -13.28
C VAL A 267 -2.82 -2.52 -13.47
N ASP A 268 -3.24 -3.22 -12.44
CA ASP A 268 -3.66 -4.62 -12.55
C ASP A 268 -5.02 -4.65 -13.27
N ALA A 269 -5.02 -5.14 -14.52
CA ALA A 269 -6.21 -5.18 -15.36
C ALA A 269 -7.31 -6.13 -14.84
N ALA A 270 -6.96 -7.12 -14.01
CA ALA A 270 -7.94 -8.05 -13.46
C ALA A 270 -8.75 -7.44 -12.31
N SER A 271 -8.13 -6.56 -11.53
CA SER A 271 -8.74 -5.92 -10.35
C SER A 271 -9.06 -4.44 -10.55
N GLY A 272 -8.52 -3.78 -11.59
CA GLY A 272 -8.65 -2.32 -11.79
C GLY A 272 -7.96 -1.53 -10.68
N THR A 273 -6.90 -2.07 -10.07
CA THR A 273 -6.20 -1.45 -8.95
C THR A 273 -4.72 -1.22 -9.27
N VAL A 274 -4.12 -0.28 -8.56
CA VAL A 274 -2.68 0.00 -8.57
C VAL A 274 -2.09 -0.38 -7.22
N ARG A 275 -0.95 -1.04 -7.24
CA ARG A 275 -0.21 -1.38 -6.04
C ARG A 275 0.48 -0.14 -5.48
N VAL A 276 0.37 0.01 -4.19
CA VAL A 276 0.89 1.18 -3.44
C VAL A 276 1.63 0.67 -2.21
N ARG A 277 2.69 1.37 -1.83
CA ARG A 277 3.51 1.04 -0.67
C ARG A 277 3.67 2.23 0.26
N ALA A 278 3.50 1.98 1.54
CA ALA A 278 3.83 2.92 2.59
C ALA A 278 4.97 2.41 3.46
N THR A 279 5.77 3.32 3.99
CA THR A 279 6.82 3.04 4.97
C THR A 279 6.37 3.49 6.35
N ILE A 280 6.50 2.58 7.32
CA ILE A 280 6.03 2.75 8.68
C ILE A 280 7.19 2.49 9.65
N VAL A 281 7.34 3.32 10.67
CA VAL A 281 8.25 3.06 11.77
C VAL A 281 7.67 1.97 12.67
N ASN A 282 8.45 0.92 12.95
CA ASN A 282 8.04 -0.25 13.70
C ASN A 282 9.04 -0.60 14.82
N GLY A 283 9.55 0.42 15.51
CA GLY A 283 10.59 0.26 16.54
C GLY A 283 10.18 -0.65 17.71
N ASP A 284 8.89 -0.68 18.05
CA ASP A 284 8.30 -1.60 19.03
C ASP A 284 7.98 -3.00 18.47
N ARG A 285 8.19 -3.19 17.15
CA ARG A 285 7.94 -4.46 16.42
C ARG A 285 6.52 -5.01 16.59
N ALA A 286 5.55 -4.10 16.73
CA ALA A 286 4.16 -4.47 16.88
C ALA A 286 3.58 -5.09 15.61
N PHE A 287 4.10 -4.73 14.43
CA PHE A 287 3.70 -5.26 13.14
C PHE A 287 4.69 -6.32 12.65
N TRP A 288 4.13 -7.42 12.14
CA TRP A 288 4.91 -8.57 11.67
C TRP A 288 4.75 -8.78 10.16
N PRO A 289 5.82 -9.18 9.46
CA PRO A 289 5.72 -9.57 8.05
C PRO A 289 4.67 -10.64 7.81
N GLY A 290 3.83 -10.44 6.78
CA GLY A 290 2.71 -11.29 6.44
C GLY A 290 1.41 -10.95 7.16
N GLN A 291 1.41 -10.03 8.12
CA GLN A 291 0.19 -9.58 8.82
C GLN A 291 -0.68 -8.73 7.89
N PHE A 292 -2.00 -8.94 7.94
CA PHE A 292 -2.97 -8.08 7.29
C PHE A 292 -3.33 -6.90 8.20
N VAL A 293 -3.42 -5.72 7.61
CA VAL A 293 -3.75 -4.47 8.30
C VAL A 293 -4.80 -3.69 7.52
N ARG A 294 -5.65 -2.95 8.21
CA ARG A 294 -6.53 -1.96 7.59
C ARG A 294 -5.73 -0.70 7.36
N VAL A 295 -5.76 -0.24 6.12
CA VAL A 295 -5.05 0.96 5.67
C VAL A 295 -6.07 2.03 5.35
N SER A 296 -5.87 3.24 5.87
CA SER A 296 -6.59 4.45 5.48
C SER A 296 -5.59 5.44 4.92
N VAL A 297 -5.72 5.76 3.65
CA VAL A 297 -4.88 6.77 2.97
C VAL A 297 -5.66 8.06 2.89
N ARG A 298 -5.15 9.11 3.52
CA ARG A 298 -5.72 10.44 3.44
C ARG A 298 -5.02 11.24 2.34
N VAL A 299 -5.75 11.42 1.23
CA VAL A 299 -5.25 12.17 0.09
C VAL A 299 -5.72 13.61 0.22
N PRO A 300 -4.82 14.60 0.31
CA PRO A 300 -5.20 16.01 0.33
C PRO A 300 -6.03 16.37 -0.91
N ALA A 301 -7.06 17.18 -0.73
CA ALA A 301 -7.86 17.63 -1.84
C ALA A 301 -7.01 18.42 -2.86
N GLY A 302 -7.18 18.15 -4.15
CA GLY A 302 -6.49 18.84 -5.23
C GLY A 302 -6.96 20.30 -5.44
N GLY A 303 -8.00 20.73 -4.69
CA GLY A 303 -8.59 22.05 -4.76
C GLY A 303 -9.92 22.10 -4.01
N PRO A 304 -10.56 23.29 -3.94
CA PRO A 304 -11.89 23.40 -3.34
C PRO A 304 -12.90 22.62 -4.19
N VAL A 305 -13.75 21.86 -3.52
CA VAL A 305 -14.84 21.10 -4.12
C VAL A 305 -16.16 21.50 -3.47
N LEU A 306 -17.24 21.53 -4.26
CA LEU A 306 -18.56 21.81 -3.76
C LEU A 306 -19.09 20.58 -3.00
N TRP A 307 -19.51 20.76 -1.77
CA TRP A 307 -20.05 19.69 -0.95
C TRP A 307 -21.31 20.11 -0.16
N VAL A 308 -22.10 19.13 0.19
CA VAL A 308 -23.28 19.26 1.05
C VAL A 308 -23.26 18.15 2.11
N PRO A 309 -23.95 18.32 3.27
CA PRO A 309 -24.14 17.22 4.21
C PRO A 309 -24.84 16.03 3.54
N ALA A 310 -24.46 14.81 3.91
CA ALA A 310 -25.07 13.59 3.36
C ALA A 310 -26.58 13.52 3.60
N SER A 311 -27.06 14.15 4.69
CA SER A 311 -28.49 14.28 4.98
C SER A 311 -29.26 15.13 3.95
N ALA A 312 -28.59 15.95 3.14
CA ALA A 312 -29.23 16.73 2.09
C ALA A 312 -29.56 15.91 0.83
N LEU A 313 -28.92 14.75 0.67
CA LEU A 313 -29.02 13.93 -0.54
C LEU A 313 -30.23 13.02 -0.49
N GLY A 314 -31.13 13.15 -1.45
CA GLY A 314 -32.24 12.22 -1.72
C GLY A 314 -31.89 11.27 -2.86
N GLN A 315 -32.49 10.07 -2.85
CA GLN A 315 -32.39 9.11 -3.95
C GLN A 315 -33.80 8.94 -4.54
N GLY A 316 -33.90 9.08 -5.86
CA GLY A 316 -35.15 8.94 -6.59
C GLY A 316 -35.03 8.05 -7.81
N PRO A 317 -36.11 7.78 -8.55
CA PRO A 317 -36.07 6.94 -9.75
C PRO A 317 -35.13 7.46 -10.85
N GLU A 318 -34.91 8.78 -10.91
CA GLU A 318 -34.03 9.44 -11.88
C GLU A 318 -32.61 9.65 -11.33
N GLY A 319 -32.30 9.14 -10.14
CA GLY A 319 -31.00 9.27 -9.51
C GLY A 319 -30.97 10.16 -8.26
N ALA A 320 -29.79 10.65 -7.93
CA ALA A 320 -29.57 11.50 -6.77
C ALA A 320 -30.10 12.92 -6.98
N TYR A 321 -30.74 13.47 -5.97
CA TYR A 321 -31.28 14.82 -6.00
C TYR A 321 -31.09 15.54 -4.66
N VAL A 322 -31.25 16.87 -4.68
CA VAL A 322 -31.32 17.74 -3.50
C VAL A 322 -32.54 18.65 -3.62
N TYR A 323 -33.11 19.09 -2.49
CA TYR A 323 -34.06 20.17 -2.47
C TYR A 323 -33.34 21.50 -2.25
N VAL A 324 -33.48 22.43 -3.20
CA VAL A 324 -32.91 23.78 -3.14
C VAL A 324 -33.99 24.77 -2.80
N VAL A 325 -33.73 25.64 -1.82
CA VAL A 325 -34.62 26.75 -1.42
C VAL A 325 -33.99 28.06 -1.89
N GLY A 326 -34.68 28.71 -2.84
CA GLY A 326 -34.29 30.01 -3.38
C GLY A 326 -34.81 31.20 -2.51
N ASP A 327 -34.89 32.39 -3.12
CA ASP A 327 -35.41 33.60 -2.47
C ASP A 327 -36.91 33.49 -2.17
N ARG A 328 -37.61 32.75 -2.99
CA ARG A 328 -39.01 32.36 -2.67
C ARG A 328 -38.98 31.14 -1.77
N PRO A 329 -39.81 31.06 -0.73
CA PRO A 329 -39.85 29.92 0.21
C PRO A 329 -40.53 28.70 -0.42
N VAL A 330 -39.95 28.19 -1.51
CA VAL A 330 -40.39 27.03 -2.27
C VAL A 330 -39.22 26.09 -2.44
N ALA A 331 -39.42 24.82 -2.15
CA ALA A 331 -38.41 23.80 -2.34
C ALA A 331 -38.45 23.24 -3.77
N GLN A 332 -37.38 23.39 -4.50
CA GLN A 332 -37.21 22.82 -5.84
C GLN A 332 -36.38 21.56 -5.78
N GLN A 333 -36.92 20.46 -6.27
CA GLN A 333 -36.15 19.24 -6.46
C GLN A 333 -35.19 19.43 -7.65
N ARG A 334 -33.90 19.19 -7.42
CA ARG A 334 -32.89 19.35 -8.44
C ARG A 334 -32.00 18.11 -8.49
N ALA A 335 -31.91 17.50 -9.66
CA ALA A 335 -31.00 16.39 -9.91
C ALA A 335 -29.56 16.85 -9.75
N VAL A 336 -28.74 16.05 -9.06
CA VAL A 336 -27.33 16.32 -8.85
C VAL A 336 -26.52 15.10 -9.23
N ARG A 337 -25.29 15.35 -9.71
CA ARG A 337 -24.32 14.29 -9.94
C ARG A 337 -23.34 14.28 -8.77
N VAL A 338 -23.36 13.19 -8.01
CA VAL A 338 -22.42 12.95 -6.92
C VAL A 338 -21.08 12.53 -7.50
N ALA A 339 -19.99 13.18 -7.06
CA ALA A 339 -18.63 12.78 -7.38
C ALA A 339 -18.14 11.69 -6.44
N ARG A 340 -18.28 11.91 -5.12
CA ARG A 340 -17.94 10.96 -4.07
C ARG A 340 -18.64 11.31 -2.76
N SER A 341 -18.73 10.34 -1.86
CA SER A 341 -19.23 10.53 -0.50
C SER A 341 -18.09 10.28 0.49
N GLU A 342 -17.89 11.22 1.42
CA GLU A 342 -16.82 11.19 2.42
C GLU A 342 -17.44 11.37 3.82
N GLY A 343 -17.78 10.25 4.48
CA GLY A 343 -18.46 10.26 5.76
C GLY A 343 -19.77 11.03 5.72
N GLU A 344 -19.88 12.12 6.47
CA GLU A 344 -21.06 12.98 6.52
C GLU A 344 -21.12 14.03 5.38
N ARG A 345 -20.17 14.06 4.47
CA ARG A 345 -20.07 15.02 3.37
C ARG A 345 -20.24 14.33 2.02
N VAL A 346 -21.00 14.94 1.14
CA VAL A 346 -21.19 14.48 -0.24
C VAL A 346 -20.66 15.56 -1.18
N VAL A 347 -19.67 15.19 -1.99
CA VAL A 347 -19.09 16.07 -3.00
C VAL A 347 -19.93 16.01 -4.27
N ILE A 348 -20.35 17.18 -4.74
CA ILE A 348 -21.22 17.34 -5.91
C ILE A 348 -20.38 17.73 -7.12
N ALA A 349 -20.47 16.93 -8.19
CA ALA A 349 -19.78 17.20 -9.45
C ALA A 349 -20.55 18.19 -10.34
N ALA A 350 -21.88 18.17 -10.29
CA ALA A 350 -22.72 19.05 -11.10
C ALA A 350 -24.14 19.13 -10.54
N GLY A 351 -24.89 20.18 -10.88
CA GLY A 351 -26.29 20.38 -10.52
C GLY A 351 -26.51 21.37 -9.37
N LEU A 352 -25.44 21.84 -8.70
CA LEU A 352 -25.54 22.77 -7.57
C LEU A 352 -24.45 23.84 -7.67
N LYS A 353 -24.71 25.02 -7.10
CA LYS A 353 -23.75 26.13 -7.02
C LYS A 353 -23.40 26.43 -5.56
N ALA A 354 -22.20 26.99 -5.35
CA ALA A 354 -21.80 27.44 -4.03
C ALA A 354 -22.77 28.51 -3.49
N GLY A 355 -23.09 28.43 -2.21
CA GLY A 355 -23.99 29.35 -1.53
C GLY A 355 -25.48 29.01 -1.69
N GLU A 356 -25.89 28.08 -2.57
CA GLU A 356 -27.29 27.65 -2.66
C GLU A 356 -27.73 26.93 -1.37
N ARG A 357 -28.90 27.24 -0.88
CA ARG A 357 -29.44 26.64 0.35
C ARG A 357 -30.10 25.31 0.03
N VAL A 358 -29.57 24.24 0.61
CA VAL A 358 -30.10 22.86 0.46
C VAL A 358 -30.78 22.40 1.73
N VAL A 359 -31.87 21.66 1.60
CA VAL A 359 -32.63 21.12 2.73
C VAL A 359 -31.88 19.91 3.29
N VAL A 360 -31.62 19.93 4.59
CA VAL A 360 -30.94 18.84 5.31
C VAL A 360 -31.89 18.05 6.24
N ASP A 361 -33.04 18.60 6.53
CA ASP A 361 -34.07 17.97 7.38
C ASP A 361 -35.46 18.44 6.98
N GLY A 362 -36.47 17.60 7.15
CA GLY A 362 -37.86 17.86 6.77
C GLY A 362 -38.22 17.46 5.33
N GLN A 363 -37.33 16.82 4.59
CA GLN A 363 -37.50 16.44 3.18
C GLN A 363 -38.74 15.56 2.91
N SER A 364 -39.10 14.67 3.85
CA SER A 364 -40.26 13.77 3.72
C SER A 364 -41.60 14.48 3.71
N ARG A 365 -41.64 15.76 4.09
CA ARG A 365 -42.87 16.61 4.15
C ARG A 365 -42.95 17.56 2.95
N ILE A 366 -41.94 17.58 2.09
CA ILE A 366 -41.90 18.49 0.95
C ILE A 366 -42.59 17.85 -0.24
N LEU A 367 -43.58 18.57 -0.80
CA LEU A 367 -44.10 18.30 -2.13
C LEU A 367 -43.18 19.06 -3.15
N PRO A 368 -42.75 18.44 -4.27
CA PRO A 368 -41.97 19.13 -5.28
C PRO A 368 -42.62 20.42 -5.75
N GLY A 369 -41.97 21.56 -5.54
CA GLY A 369 -42.55 22.88 -5.83
C GLY A 369 -43.48 23.45 -4.74
N GLY A 370 -43.60 22.78 -3.61
CA GLY A 370 -44.43 23.22 -2.49
C GLY A 370 -43.79 24.31 -1.61
N PRO A 371 -44.58 25.08 -0.87
CA PRO A 371 -44.12 26.12 0.04
C PRO A 371 -43.41 25.48 1.24
N VAL A 372 -42.28 26.08 1.67
CA VAL A 372 -41.51 25.63 2.84
C VAL A 372 -41.28 26.78 3.81
N THR A 373 -41.24 26.48 5.10
CA THR A 373 -40.83 27.43 6.13
C THR A 373 -39.46 27.02 6.64
N VAL A 374 -38.45 27.89 6.42
CA VAL A 374 -37.11 27.66 6.93
C VAL A 374 -37.10 27.87 8.43
N VAL A 375 -36.79 26.82 9.19
CA VAL A 375 -36.63 26.89 10.64
C VAL A 375 -35.10 27.06 10.90
N ASP A 376 -34.75 28.27 11.36
CA ASP A 376 -33.37 28.55 11.78
C ASP A 376 -33.09 27.80 13.07
N THR A 377 -32.22 26.80 12.99
CA THR A 377 -31.57 26.23 14.16
C THR A 377 -30.10 26.72 14.13
N PRO A 378 -29.55 27.15 15.28
CA PRO A 378 -28.15 27.59 15.31
C PRO A 378 -27.26 26.50 14.71
N ALA A 379 -26.37 26.90 13.83
CA ALA A 379 -25.43 26.03 13.12
C ALA A 379 -24.76 25.10 14.12
N VAL A 380 -25.01 23.80 13.99
CA VAL A 380 -24.12 22.80 14.61
C VAL A 380 -22.75 23.03 14.00
N ALA A 381 -21.84 23.53 14.82
CA ALA A 381 -20.45 23.74 14.45
C ALA A 381 -19.87 22.38 14.00
N ALA A 382 -19.74 22.19 12.68
CA ALA A 382 -19.07 21.06 12.07
C ALA A 382 -17.57 21.38 11.97
N ASP A 383 -16.98 21.82 13.07
CA ASP A 383 -15.54 21.84 13.27
C ASP A 383 -15.25 20.89 14.42
N GLY A 384 -14.76 19.70 14.07
CA GLY A 384 -14.19 18.74 15.00
C GLY A 384 -12.84 19.24 15.54
N ALA A 385 -12.85 20.39 16.21
CA ALA A 385 -11.74 20.75 17.08
C ALA A 385 -12.06 20.19 18.48
N PRO A 386 -11.17 19.40 19.08
CA PRO A 386 -11.34 18.97 20.46
C PRO A 386 -11.39 20.22 21.37
N PRO A 387 -12.23 20.21 22.45
CA PRO A 387 -12.27 21.32 23.39
C PRO A 387 -10.87 21.52 24.02
N PRO A 388 -10.45 22.77 24.24
CA PRO A 388 -9.18 23.03 24.92
C PRO A 388 -9.21 22.37 26.30
N ALA A 389 -8.16 21.58 26.60
CA ALA A 389 -7.99 20.95 27.89
C ALA A 389 -8.10 22.01 29.00
N ALA A 390 -9.05 21.81 29.90
CA ALA A 390 -9.18 22.61 31.12
C ALA A 390 -7.88 22.47 31.93
N GLY A 391 -7.16 23.57 32.06
CA GLY A 391 -5.97 23.65 32.91
C GLY A 391 -6.30 23.29 34.36
N PRO A 392 -5.34 22.74 35.11
CA PRO A 392 -5.55 22.35 36.49
C PRO A 392 -5.84 23.58 37.35
N ALA A 393 -6.97 23.53 38.06
CA ALA A 393 -7.34 24.50 39.08
C ALA A 393 -6.27 24.47 40.18
N LEU A 394 -5.58 25.57 40.39
CA LEU A 394 -4.76 25.83 41.55
C LEU A 394 -5.69 25.93 42.76
N SER A 395 -5.77 24.88 43.59
CA SER A 395 -6.29 24.97 44.94
C SER A 395 -5.15 25.39 45.86
N GLY A 396 -5.17 26.65 46.24
CA GLY A 396 -4.43 27.11 47.43
C GLY A 396 -5.08 26.63 48.69
N ARG A 397 -4.29 25.97 49.50
CA ARG A 397 -4.08 26.13 50.92
C ARG A 397 -3.13 25.06 51.43
#